data_172dd9fe7024e61d5a580c14a2f68657
#
_entry.id   172dd9fe7024e61d5a580c14a2f68657
#
_cell.length_a   1.000
_cell.length_b   1.000
_cell.length_c   1.000
_cell.angle_alpha   90.00
_cell.angle_beta   90.00
_cell.angle_gamma   90.00
#
_symmetry.space_group_name_H-M   'P 1'
#
loop_
_entity.id
_entity.type
_entity.pdbx_description
1 polymer ?
#
loop_
_entity_poly.entity_id
_entity_poly.type
_entity_poly.pdbx_seq_one_letter_code
_entity_poly.pdbx_strand_id
1 'polypeptide(L)'
;RFKNLETEKDEIKLNAAENQKLLLHPDRIKGISQYILQNFRIKTHRTQGNNKGFNAMFAVNSVEAAKLYYQELNNLQKESDRPLRIATIFSFAPNEEQSAKGDIKDENFDPSAMDSSAKEFLAKAIGDYNVMFKTNFGVDSKEFQNYYRDLAKRVKNREVDLLIVVGMFLTGFDAPALNTLFVDKNLRYHGLMQAFSRTNRIY
;
A
#
# COMPACT_ATOMS: atom_id res chain seq x y z
N ARG A 1 17.27 24.93 34.89
CA ARG A 1 16.88 23.51 34.90
C ARG A 1 17.16 22.97 33.50
N PHE A 2 18.35 22.48 33.27
CA PHE A 2 18.69 21.78 32.03
C PHE A 2 18.13 20.38 32.12
N LYS A 3 17.06 20.06 31.37
CA LYS A 3 16.65 18.68 31.09
C LYS A 3 17.77 18.05 30.26
N ASN A 4 18.20 16.87 30.66
CA ASN A 4 19.25 16.14 29.97
C ASN A 4 18.73 15.79 28.56
N LEU A 5 19.38 16.30 27.53
CA LEU A 5 19.03 16.04 26.11
C LEU A 5 19.00 14.54 25.74
N GLU A 6 19.69 13.70 26.50
CA GLU A 6 19.65 12.24 26.36
C GLU A 6 18.32 11.66 26.82
N THR A 7 17.76 12.13 27.95
CA THR A 7 16.47 11.69 28.48
C THR A 7 15.31 12.06 27.55
N GLU A 8 15.34 13.22 26.91
CA GLU A 8 14.32 13.59 25.92
C GLU A 8 14.40 12.73 24.65
N LYS A 9 15.61 12.39 24.20
CA LYS A 9 15.78 11.47 23.04
C LYS A 9 15.29 10.05 23.34
N ASP A 10 15.48 9.59 24.56
CA ASP A 10 15.04 8.26 24.97
C ASP A 10 13.52 8.20 25.19
N GLU A 11 12.92 9.26 25.75
CA GLU A 11 11.45 9.40 25.84
C GLU A 11 10.79 9.46 24.45
N ILE A 12 11.40 10.16 23.48
CA ILE A 12 10.92 10.25 22.10
C ILE A 12 11.01 8.87 21.40
N LYS A 13 12.08 8.11 21.63
CA LYS A 13 12.24 6.76 21.09
C LYS A 13 11.25 5.76 21.69
N LEU A 14 11.03 5.81 23.01
CA LEU A 14 10.03 5.00 23.72
C LEU A 14 8.62 5.29 23.19
N ASN A 15 8.25 6.55 23.06
CA ASN A 15 6.97 6.96 22.51
C ASN A 15 6.79 6.52 21.04
N ALA A 16 7.84 6.53 20.23
CA ALA A 16 7.80 6.06 18.84
C ALA A 16 7.59 4.53 18.77
N ALA A 17 8.27 3.76 19.63
CA ALA A 17 8.12 2.31 19.67
C ALA A 17 6.73 1.88 20.18
N GLU A 18 6.19 2.56 21.18
CA GLU A 18 4.83 2.34 21.68
C GLU A 18 3.78 2.69 20.63
N ASN A 19 3.93 3.81 19.93
CA ASN A 19 3.07 4.18 18.83
C ASN A 19 3.10 3.16 17.69
N GLN A 20 4.28 2.62 17.37
CA GLN A 20 4.40 1.58 16.35
C GLN A 20 3.68 0.29 16.76
N LYS A 21 3.79 -0.13 18.02
CA LYS A 21 3.04 -1.29 18.55
C LYS A 21 1.53 -1.07 18.47
N LEU A 22 1.04 0.12 18.78
CA LEU A 22 -0.37 0.47 18.68
C LEU A 22 -0.86 0.45 17.22
N LEU A 23 -0.07 0.96 16.29
CA LEU A 23 -0.39 0.96 14.86
C LEU A 23 -0.50 -0.45 14.28
N LEU A 24 0.29 -1.40 14.78
CA LEU A 24 0.32 -2.79 14.32
C LEU A 24 -0.55 -3.73 15.19
N HIS A 25 -1.34 -3.18 16.13
CA HIS A 25 -2.17 -4.01 17.01
C HIS A 25 -3.19 -4.83 16.19
N PRO A 26 -3.32 -6.15 16.46
CA PRO A 26 -4.18 -7.04 15.68
C PRO A 26 -5.64 -6.58 15.58
N ASP A 27 -6.23 -6.10 16.67
CA ASP A 27 -7.62 -5.63 16.68
C ASP A 27 -7.80 -4.38 15.79
N ARG A 28 -6.81 -3.50 15.79
CA ARG A 28 -6.79 -2.32 14.90
C ARG A 28 -6.70 -2.72 13.44
N ILE A 29 -5.77 -3.61 13.10
CA ILE A 29 -5.60 -4.16 11.73
C ILE A 29 -6.91 -4.81 11.28
N LYS A 30 -7.51 -5.64 12.11
CA LYS A 30 -8.78 -6.32 11.84
C LYS A 30 -9.93 -5.32 11.65
N GLY A 31 -10.09 -4.36 12.56
CA GLY A 31 -11.15 -3.35 12.48
C GLY A 31 -11.08 -2.51 11.21
N ILE A 32 -9.88 -2.06 10.82
CA ILE A 32 -9.67 -1.29 9.60
C ILE A 32 -9.91 -2.17 8.35
N SER A 33 -9.44 -3.42 8.36
CA SER A 33 -9.67 -4.36 7.26
C SER A 33 -11.17 -4.64 7.07
N GLN A 34 -11.91 -4.85 8.14
CA GLN A 34 -13.36 -5.01 8.09
C GLN A 34 -14.05 -3.75 7.55
N TYR A 35 -13.65 -2.57 8.01
CA TYR A 35 -14.19 -1.31 7.50
C TYR A 35 -13.97 -1.16 5.99
N ILE A 36 -12.76 -1.47 5.50
CA ILE A 36 -12.44 -1.42 4.08
C ILE A 36 -13.35 -2.35 3.29
N LEU A 37 -13.46 -3.62 3.69
CA LEU A 37 -14.28 -4.62 2.98
C LEU A 37 -15.76 -4.25 2.97
N GLN A 38 -16.31 -3.79 4.09
CA GLN A 38 -17.71 -3.40 4.22
C GLN A 38 -18.06 -2.18 3.37
N ASN A 39 -17.14 -1.22 3.26
CA ASN A 39 -17.39 0.05 2.57
C ASN A 39 -16.86 0.08 1.13
N PHE A 40 -16.06 -0.92 0.72
CA PHE A 40 -15.38 -0.93 -0.57
C PHE A 40 -16.35 -0.71 -1.74
N ARG A 41 -17.44 -1.50 -1.80
CA ARG A 41 -18.40 -1.46 -2.91
C ARG A 41 -19.10 -0.11 -3.02
N ILE A 42 -19.50 0.46 -1.89
CA ILE A 42 -20.19 1.75 -1.84
C ILE A 42 -19.24 2.85 -2.31
N LYS A 43 -18.02 2.89 -1.77
CA LYS A 43 -17.03 3.92 -2.08
C LYS A 43 -16.50 3.85 -3.51
N THR A 44 -16.41 2.65 -4.07
CA THR A 44 -15.95 2.42 -5.45
C THR A 44 -17.09 2.38 -6.47
N HIS A 45 -18.31 2.78 -6.08
CA HIS A 45 -19.50 2.81 -6.94
C HIS A 45 -19.79 1.47 -7.66
N ARG A 46 -19.57 0.35 -6.98
CA ARG A 46 -19.91 -0.98 -7.49
C ARG A 46 -21.34 -1.34 -7.10
N THR A 47 -22.26 -1.27 -8.03
CA THR A 47 -23.67 -1.68 -7.83
C THR A 47 -23.84 -3.20 -8.00
N GLN A 48 -24.97 -3.76 -7.51
CA GLN A 48 -25.23 -5.21 -7.55
C GLN A 48 -25.25 -5.83 -8.96
N GLY A 49 -25.49 -5.03 -10.01
CA GLY A 49 -25.52 -5.52 -11.40
C GLY A 49 -24.26 -5.17 -12.21
N ASN A 50 -23.44 -4.27 -11.74
CA ASN A 50 -22.28 -3.78 -12.48
C ASN A 50 -20.99 -3.97 -11.67
N ASN A 51 -20.24 -5.00 -12.03
CA ASN A 51 -18.94 -5.30 -11.42
C ASN A 51 -17.81 -4.35 -11.92
N LYS A 52 -18.14 -3.38 -12.80
CA LYS A 52 -17.21 -2.43 -13.41
C LYS A 52 -17.11 -1.12 -12.62
N GLY A 53 -17.15 -1.15 -11.30
CA GLY A 53 -16.87 0.03 -10.47
C GLY A 53 -15.41 0.47 -10.56
N PHE A 54 -15.10 1.47 -9.75
CA PHE A 54 -13.73 1.98 -9.62
C PHE A 54 -12.88 1.06 -8.75
N ASN A 55 -11.58 1.33 -8.69
CA ASN A 55 -10.68 0.68 -7.74
C ASN A 55 -10.31 1.63 -6.60
N ALA A 56 -9.70 1.03 -5.58
CA ALA A 56 -9.18 1.77 -4.43
C ALA A 56 -7.69 1.52 -4.24
N MET A 57 -7.02 2.50 -3.65
CA MET A 57 -5.66 2.40 -3.14
C MET A 57 -5.71 2.46 -1.61
N PHE A 58 -4.87 1.68 -0.96
CA PHE A 58 -4.69 1.72 0.48
C PHE A 58 -3.24 2.04 0.81
N ALA A 59 -2.99 3.27 1.23
CA ALA A 59 -1.67 3.74 1.62
C ALA A 59 -1.42 3.45 3.10
N VAL A 60 -0.36 2.69 3.38
CA VAL A 60 0.02 2.28 4.73
C VAL A 60 1.41 2.79 5.10
N ASN A 61 1.70 2.77 6.40
CA ASN A 61 2.89 3.40 6.97
C ASN A 61 4.19 2.60 6.74
N SER A 62 4.12 1.28 6.72
CA SER A 62 5.29 0.40 6.64
C SER A 62 5.01 -0.88 5.88
N VAL A 63 6.08 -1.59 5.46
CA VAL A 63 5.98 -2.91 4.84
C VAL A 63 5.36 -3.93 5.79
N GLU A 64 5.68 -3.83 7.09
CA GLU A 64 5.08 -4.69 8.12
C GLU A 64 3.57 -4.47 8.23
N ALA A 65 3.10 -3.22 8.24
CA ALA A 65 1.67 -2.90 8.19
C ALA A 65 1.03 -3.44 6.90
N ALA A 66 1.69 -3.28 5.75
CA ALA A 66 1.19 -3.81 4.48
C ALA A 66 1.02 -5.33 4.52
N LYS A 67 1.99 -6.05 5.10
CA LYS A 67 1.95 -7.50 5.30
C LYS A 67 0.75 -7.91 6.15
N LEU A 68 0.56 -7.26 7.31
CA LEU A 68 -0.55 -7.55 8.22
C LEU A 68 -1.91 -7.27 7.58
N TYR A 69 -2.07 -6.12 6.93
CA TYR A 69 -3.31 -5.79 6.22
C TYR A 69 -3.59 -6.72 5.05
N TYR A 70 -2.57 -7.07 4.27
CA TYR A 70 -2.70 -8.00 3.16
C TYR A 70 -3.19 -9.37 3.64
N GLN A 71 -2.60 -9.89 4.71
CA GLN A 71 -2.99 -11.16 5.31
C GLN A 71 -4.41 -11.12 5.86
N GLU A 72 -4.74 -10.07 6.64
CA GLU A 72 -6.04 -9.96 7.29
C GLU A 72 -7.17 -9.75 6.27
N LEU A 73 -6.98 -8.88 5.27
CA LEU A 73 -7.95 -8.69 4.20
C LEU A 73 -8.23 -9.98 3.43
N ASN A 74 -7.18 -10.75 3.09
CA ASN A 74 -7.35 -12.03 2.43
C ASN A 74 -8.01 -13.08 3.33
N ASN A 75 -7.71 -13.09 4.65
CA ASN A 75 -8.36 -13.99 5.60
C ASN A 75 -9.85 -13.70 5.73
N LEU A 76 -10.23 -12.43 5.89
CA LEU A 76 -11.62 -12.01 6.07
C LEU A 76 -12.51 -12.27 4.86
N GLN A 77 -11.92 -12.42 3.67
CA GLN A 77 -12.70 -12.67 2.45
C GLN A 77 -12.64 -14.11 1.92
N LYS A 78 -12.03 -15.05 2.67
CA LYS A 78 -11.90 -16.46 2.24
C LYS A 78 -13.24 -17.12 1.89
N GLU A 79 -14.29 -16.80 2.65
CA GLU A 79 -15.64 -17.34 2.48
C GLU A 79 -16.54 -16.42 1.64
N SER A 80 -15.97 -15.38 1.03
CA SER A 80 -16.74 -14.45 0.21
C SER A 80 -16.97 -15.01 -1.18
N ASP A 81 -18.23 -15.00 -1.64
CA ASP A 81 -18.57 -15.36 -3.01
C ASP A 81 -17.91 -14.47 -4.08
N ARG A 82 -17.48 -13.28 -3.66
CA ARG A 82 -16.88 -12.27 -4.54
C ARG A 82 -15.71 -11.59 -3.86
N PRO A 83 -14.58 -12.29 -3.67
CA PRO A 83 -13.41 -11.70 -3.04
C PRO A 83 -12.84 -10.57 -3.91
N LEU A 84 -12.31 -9.55 -3.25
CA LEU A 84 -11.58 -8.48 -3.93
C LEU A 84 -10.23 -9.02 -4.42
N ARG A 85 -9.83 -8.61 -5.61
CA ARG A 85 -8.49 -8.84 -6.14
C ARG A 85 -7.54 -7.82 -5.53
N ILE A 86 -6.78 -8.28 -4.54
CA ILE A 86 -5.85 -7.45 -3.76
C ILE A 86 -4.45 -7.67 -4.27
N ALA A 87 -3.73 -6.58 -4.57
CA ALA A 87 -2.31 -6.60 -4.89
C ALA A 87 -1.56 -5.63 -3.99
N THR A 88 -0.26 -5.79 -3.88
CA THR A 88 0.60 -4.88 -3.10
C THR A 88 1.86 -4.54 -3.84
N ILE A 89 2.36 -3.33 -3.59
CA ILE A 89 3.67 -2.89 -4.04
C ILE A 89 4.26 -1.91 -3.04
N PHE A 90 5.57 -1.97 -2.86
CA PHE A 90 6.29 -1.09 -1.97
C PHE A 90 7.72 -0.82 -2.47
N SER A 91 8.26 0.35 -2.11
CA SER A 91 9.62 0.77 -2.40
C SER A 91 10.55 0.41 -1.26
N PHE A 92 11.81 0.21 -1.58
CA PHE A 92 12.88 -0.17 -0.66
C PHE A 92 13.80 0.98 -0.28
N ALA A 93 13.63 2.14 -0.89
CA ALA A 93 14.37 3.31 -0.46
C ALA A 93 14.02 3.60 1.01
N PRO A 94 15.00 3.67 1.94
CA PRO A 94 14.75 4.18 3.26
C PRO A 94 14.07 5.55 3.11
N ASN A 95 13.07 5.83 3.95
CA ASN A 95 12.39 7.12 3.98
C ASN A 95 13.41 8.22 4.37
N GLU A 96 14.28 8.59 3.47
CA GLU A 96 14.94 9.87 3.54
C GLU A 96 13.85 10.92 3.37
N GLU A 97 13.72 11.79 4.36
CA GLU A 97 12.88 12.98 4.27
C GLU A 97 13.12 13.61 2.91
N GLN A 98 12.12 13.60 2.06
CA GLN A 98 12.22 14.08 0.69
C GLN A 98 12.71 15.52 0.74
N SER A 99 13.99 15.69 0.43
CA SER A 99 14.56 16.99 0.16
C SER A 99 13.78 17.62 -1.00
N ALA A 100 13.33 18.84 -0.78
CA ALA A 100 12.47 19.63 -1.64
C ALA A 100 13.16 20.03 -2.97
N LYS A 101 13.60 19.08 -3.78
CA LYS A 101 14.04 19.28 -5.15
C LYS A 101 13.36 18.25 -6.04
N GLY A 102 12.46 18.75 -6.87
CA GLY A 102 11.57 18.01 -7.74
C GLY A 102 12.23 17.33 -8.94
N ASP A 103 13.28 16.57 -8.73
CA ASP A 103 13.78 15.64 -9.71
C ASP A 103 13.23 14.25 -9.42
N ILE A 104 12.35 13.78 -10.30
CA ILE A 104 11.93 12.38 -10.40
C ILE A 104 13.19 11.61 -10.84
N LYS A 105 14.01 11.21 -9.86
CA LYS A 105 15.02 10.19 -10.13
C LYS A 105 14.26 8.90 -10.41
N ASP A 106 14.60 8.24 -11.53
CA ASP A 106 14.18 6.87 -11.80
C ASP A 106 14.34 6.07 -10.51
N GLU A 107 13.21 5.63 -9.95
CA GLU A 107 13.20 4.87 -8.71
C GLU A 107 13.97 3.59 -8.99
N ASN A 108 15.20 3.51 -8.48
CA ASN A 108 16.03 2.32 -8.58
C ASN A 108 15.39 1.22 -7.72
N PHE A 109 14.62 0.37 -8.38
CA PHE A 109 13.97 -0.79 -7.78
C PHE A 109 14.98 -1.93 -7.67
N ASP A 110 15.84 -1.88 -6.68
CA ASP A 110 16.72 -3.01 -6.37
C ASP A 110 16.23 -3.76 -5.14
N PRO A 111 15.59 -4.94 -5.33
CA PRO A 111 15.14 -5.79 -4.23
C PRO A 111 16.27 -6.34 -3.38
N SER A 112 17.53 -6.19 -3.77
CA SER A 112 18.69 -6.73 -3.05
C SER A 112 18.93 -6.04 -1.70
N ALA A 113 18.46 -4.82 -1.51
CA ALA A 113 18.59 -4.04 -0.27
C ALA A 113 17.51 -4.35 0.79
N MET A 114 16.62 -5.33 0.53
CA MET A 114 15.52 -5.70 1.43
C MET A 114 15.98 -6.55 2.59
N ASP A 115 15.32 -6.36 3.74
CA ASP A 115 15.36 -7.38 4.78
C ASP A 115 14.66 -8.68 4.33
N SER A 116 15.03 -9.82 4.93
CA SER A 116 14.50 -11.13 4.55
C SER A 116 12.97 -11.23 4.67
N SER A 117 12.38 -10.61 5.69
CA SER A 117 10.93 -10.67 5.94
C SER A 117 10.14 -9.89 4.88
N ALA A 118 10.62 -8.73 4.46
CA ALA A 118 10.00 -7.94 3.39
C ALA A 118 10.10 -8.66 2.04
N LYS A 119 11.26 -9.29 1.78
CA LYS A 119 11.48 -10.09 0.56
C LYS A 119 10.57 -11.31 0.48
N GLU A 120 10.43 -12.04 1.58
CA GLU A 120 9.50 -13.17 1.68
C GLU A 120 8.04 -12.74 1.47
N PHE A 121 7.65 -11.60 2.07
CA PHE A 121 6.33 -11.06 1.87
C PHE A 121 6.08 -10.66 0.41
N LEU A 122 7.04 -10.00 -0.23
CA LEU A 122 6.95 -9.64 -1.63
C LEU A 122 6.82 -10.89 -2.52
N ALA A 123 7.66 -11.89 -2.29
CA ALA A 123 7.64 -13.16 -3.03
C ALA A 123 6.27 -13.84 -2.92
N LYS A 124 5.70 -13.87 -1.71
CA LYS A 124 4.36 -14.40 -1.47
C LYS A 124 3.30 -13.61 -2.23
N ALA A 125 3.32 -12.28 -2.13
CA ALA A 125 2.33 -11.43 -2.78
C ALA A 125 2.41 -11.51 -4.31
N ILE A 126 3.61 -11.60 -4.89
CA ILE A 126 3.81 -11.83 -6.32
C ILE A 126 3.33 -13.25 -6.71
N GLY A 127 3.57 -14.26 -5.87
CA GLY A 127 3.05 -15.61 -6.09
C GLY A 127 1.53 -15.64 -6.15
N ASP A 128 0.85 -15.00 -5.19
CA ASP A 128 -0.61 -14.88 -5.16
C ASP A 128 -1.14 -14.11 -6.40
N TYR A 129 -0.43 -13.06 -6.82
CA TYR A 129 -0.71 -12.31 -8.05
C TYR A 129 -0.56 -13.17 -9.31
N ASN A 130 0.51 -13.97 -9.38
CA ASN A 130 0.74 -14.88 -10.50
C ASN A 130 -0.39 -15.91 -10.65
N VAL A 131 -0.88 -16.44 -9.53
CA VAL A 131 -2.05 -17.35 -9.53
C VAL A 131 -3.30 -16.61 -10.02
N MET A 132 -3.54 -15.40 -9.52
CA MET A 132 -4.73 -14.60 -9.85
C MET A 132 -4.79 -14.23 -11.33
N PHE A 133 -3.66 -13.89 -11.94
CA PHE A 133 -3.59 -13.36 -13.30
C PHE A 133 -2.91 -14.29 -14.32
N LYS A 134 -2.54 -15.50 -13.91
CA LYS A 134 -1.85 -16.50 -14.76
C LYS A 134 -0.55 -15.94 -15.36
N THR A 135 0.23 -15.27 -14.53
CA THR A 135 1.55 -14.69 -14.86
C THR A 135 2.66 -15.50 -14.19
N ASN A 136 3.93 -15.14 -14.43
CA ASN A 136 5.09 -15.80 -13.85
C ASN A 136 6.18 -14.77 -13.53
N PHE A 137 5.88 -13.83 -12.63
CA PHE A 137 6.84 -12.84 -12.18
C PHE A 137 7.58 -13.33 -10.93
N GLY A 138 8.83 -12.91 -10.76
CA GLY A 138 9.65 -13.16 -9.58
C GLY A 138 10.04 -11.89 -8.85
N VAL A 139 10.97 -12.05 -7.90
CA VAL A 139 11.44 -10.97 -7.03
C VAL A 139 12.81 -10.42 -7.42
N ASP A 140 13.44 -10.94 -8.50
CA ASP A 140 14.65 -10.30 -9.01
C ASP A 140 14.35 -8.96 -9.68
N SER A 141 15.36 -8.10 -9.79
CA SER A 141 15.16 -6.71 -10.26
C SER A 141 14.44 -6.61 -11.60
N LYS A 142 14.73 -7.50 -12.54
CA LYS A 142 14.13 -7.47 -13.90
C LYS A 142 12.68 -7.95 -13.86
N GLU A 143 12.41 -9.05 -13.18
CA GLU A 143 11.07 -9.62 -13.06
C GLU A 143 10.18 -8.73 -12.20
N PHE A 144 10.72 -8.09 -11.16
CA PHE A 144 10.01 -7.11 -10.37
C PHE A 144 9.60 -5.88 -11.19
N GLN A 145 10.46 -5.38 -12.08
CA GLN A 145 10.08 -4.30 -12.99
C GLN A 145 8.95 -4.71 -13.95
N ASN A 146 8.96 -5.95 -14.41
CA ASN A 146 7.89 -6.49 -15.25
C ASN A 146 6.58 -6.62 -14.45
N TYR A 147 6.64 -7.12 -13.22
CA TYR A 147 5.52 -7.14 -12.28
C TYR A 147 4.94 -5.74 -12.07
N TYR A 148 5.81 -4.74 -11.82
CA TYR A 148 5.41 -3.34 -11.64
C TYR A 148 4.62 -2.80 -12.84
N ARG A 149 5.13 -3.02 -14.05
CA ARG A 149 4.48 -2.57 -15.29
C ARG A 149 3.15 -3.25 -15.53
N ASP A 150 3.08 -4.56 -15.32
CA ASP A 150 1.83 -5.33 -15.47
C ASP A 150 0.80 -4.90 -14.41
N LEU A 151 1.21 -4.78 -13.16
CA LEU A 151 0.36 -4.29 -12.07
C LEU A 151 -0.20 -2.90 -12.37
N ALA A 152 0.63 -1.95 -12.82
CA ALA A 152 0.21 -0.61 -13.18
C ALA A 152 -0.85 -0.63 -14.31
N LYS A 153 -0.65 -1.47 -15.33
CA LYS A 153 -1.62 -1.67 -16.42
C LYS A 153 -2.94 -2.26 -15.91
N ARG A 154 -2.88 -3.28 -15.05
CA ARG A 154 -4.09 -3.93 -14.50
C ARG A 154 -4.87 -3.02 -13.57
N VAL A 155 -4.20 -2.18 -12.79
CA VAL A 155 -4.88 -1.16 -11.98
C VAL A 155 -5.60 -0.15 -12.89
N LYS A 156 -4.96 0.33 -13.97
CA LYS A 156 -5.62 1.21 -14.96
C LYS A 156 -6.83 0.54 -15.61
N ASN A 157 -6.75 -0.75 -15.89
CA ASN A 157 -7.81 -1.53 -16.52
C ASN A 157 -8.89 -2.02 -15.53
N ARG A 158 -8.82 -1.65 -14.25
CA ARG A 158 -9.75 -2.09 -13.20
C ARG A 158 -9.75 -3.60 -12.96
N GLU A 159 -8.61 -4.26 -13.24
CA GLU A 159 -8.44 -5.68 -13.00
C GLU A 159 -7.99 -5.99 -11.57
N VAL A 160 -7.36 -5.03 -10.89
CA VAL A 160 -7.05 -5.04 -9.46
C VAL A 160 -8.06 -4.17 -8.75
N ASP A 161 -8.66 -4.67 -7.68
CA ASP A 161 -9.70 -3.97 -6.94
C ASP A 161 -9.12 -3.06 -5.87
N LEU A 162 -8.21 -3.59 -5.05
CA LEU A 162 -7.53 -2.86 -3.97
C LEU A 162 -6.02 -3.00 -4.11
N LEU A 163 -5.33 -1.87 -4.21
CA LEU A 163 -3.88 -1.81 -4.25
C LEU A 163 -3.33 -1.30 -2.91
N ILE A 164 -2.60 -2.14 -2.18
CA ILE A 164 -1.91 -1.74 -0.94
C ILE A 164 -0.53 -1.21 -1.32
N VAL A 165 -0.18 -0.01 -0.81
CA VAL A 165 1.07 0.67 -1.16
C VAL A 165 1.81 1.18 0.07
N VAL A 166 3.14 1.11 0.02
CA VAL A 166 4.04 1.74 0.99
C VAL A 166 5.03 2.61 0.21
N GLY A 167 4.92 3.92 0.35
CA GLY A 167 5.83 4.89 -0.27
C GLY A 167 5.66 5.08 -1.78
N MET A 168 5.26 4.05 -2.50
CA MET A 168 5.10 4.05 -3.96
C MET A 168 3.69 4.47 -4.41
N PHE A 169 3.52 4.73 -5.70
CA PHE A 169 2.25 5.08 -6.35
C PHE A 169 1.54 6.35 -5.83
N LEU A 170 2.10 7.00 -4.82
CA LEU A 170 1.60 8.31 -4.38
C LEU A 170 2.11 9.45 -5.28
N THR A 171 3.19 9.20 -6.05
CA THR A 171 3.75 10.15 -7.02
C THR A 171 3.82 9.51 -8.42
N GLY A 172 3.48 10.27 -9.47
CA GLY A 172 3.67 9.83 -10.87
C GLY A 172 2.67 8.78 -11.41
N PHE A 173 1.92 8.06 -10.59
CA PHE A 173 0.99 7.04 -11.05
C PHE A 173 -0.34 7.63 -11.51
N ASP A 174 -0.61 7.51 -12.80
CA ASP A 174 -1.86 7.96 -13.42
C ASP A 174 -2.83 6.80 -13.62
N ALA A 175 -3.84 6.69 -12.76
CA ALA A 175 -4.91 5.72 -12.86
C ALA A 175 -6.28 6.41 -12.74
N PRO A 176 -6.90 6.81 -13.86
CA PRO A 176 -8.22 7.47 -13.83
C PRO A 176 -9.30 6.64 -13.15
N ALA A 177 -9.15 5.31 -13.16
CA ALA A 177 -10.08 4.39 -12.50
C ALA A 177 -9.96 4.35 -10.97
N LEU A 178 -8.97 5.01 -10.39
CA LEU A 178 -8.74 5.07 -8.95
C LEU A 178 -9.55 6.24 -8.35
N ASN A 179 -10.69 5.95 -7.72
CA ASN A 179 -11.54 6.98 -7.13
C ASN A 179 -11.49 7.02 -5.60
N THR A 180 -10.98 5.98 -4.96
CA THR A 180 -11.00 5.84 -3.50
C THR A 180 -9.60 5.66 -2.96
N LEU A 181 -9.25 6.44 -1.96
CA LEU A 181 -8.01 6.31 -1.22
C LEU A 181 -8.32 6.03 0.26
N PHE A 182 -7.91 4.86 0.74
CA PHE A 182 -7.83 4.56 2.16
C PHE A 182 -6.42 4.92 2.64
N VAL A 183 -6.32 5.50 3.83
CA VAL A 183 -5.04 5.96 4.37
C VAL A 183 -4.91 5.50 5.82
N ASP A 184 -3.88 4.71 6.09
CA ASP A 184 -3.39 4.38 7.41
C ASP A 184 -1.91 4.79 7.53
N LYS A 185 -1.68 6.07 7.30
CA LYS A 185 -0.37 6.69 7.30
C LYS A 185 -0.52 8.15 7.73
N ASN A 186 0.45 8.63 8.50
CA ASN A 186 0.49 10.05 8.84
C ASN A 186 1.00 10.85 7.62
N LEU A 187 0.06 11.34 6.81
CA LEU A 187 0.37 12.19 5.65
C LEU A 187 0.42 13.65 6.08
N ARG A 188 1.56 14.31 5.87
CA ARG A 188 1.73 15.74 6.12
C ARG A 188 1.65 16.51 4.80
N TYR A 189 1.04 17.68 4.81
CA TYR A 189 0.96 18.69 3.74
C TYR A 189 1.08 18.17 2.29
N HIS A 190 2.27 18.10 1.71
CA HIS A 190 2.48 17.68 0.33
C HIS A 190 2.05 16.25 0.05
N GLY A 191 2.31 15.31 0.97
CA GLY A 191 1.87 13.94 0.83
C GLY A 191 0.36 13.80 0.79
N LEU A 192 -0.37 14.61 1.58
CA LEU A 192 -1.81 14.63 1.59
C LEU A 192 -2.37 15.21 0.27
N MET A 193 -1.83 16.32 -0.20
CA MET A 193 -2.23 16.93 -1.48
C MET A 193 -1.96 15.99 -2.66
N GLN A 194 -0.80 15.34 -2.68
CA GLN A 194 -0.46 14.37 -3.71
C GLN A 194 -1.42 13.16 -3.70
N ALA A 195 -1.74 12.65 -2.52
CA ALA A 195 -2.67 11.53 -2.36
C ALA A 195 -4.08 11.91 -2.86
N PHE A 196 -4.60 13.08 -2.50
CA PHE A 196 -5.90 13.56 -2.97
C PHE A 196 -5.94 13.85 -4.47
N SER A 197 -4.86 14.37 -5.06
CA SER A 197 -4.79 14.64 -6.50
C SER A 197 -4.94 13.37 -7.37
N ARG A 198 -4.78 12.17 -6.77
CA ARG A 198 -4.93 10.89 -7.46
C ARG A 198 -6.38 10.44 -7.60
N THR A 199 -7.22 10.84 -6.66
CA THR A 199 -8.65 10.43 -6.61
C THR A 199 -9.61 11.52 -7.08
N ASN A 200 -9.13 12.73 -7.34
CA ASN A 200 -9.94 13.88 -7.75
C ASN A 200 -9.86 14.13 -9.27
N ARG A 201 -9.92 13.06 -10.06
CA ARG A 201 -9.96 13.19 -11.52
C ARG A 201 -11.40 13.04 -12.02
N ILE A 202 -11.82 13.99 -12.83
CA ILE A 202 -13.11 13.93 -13.55
C ILE A 202 -12.96 12.88 -14.65
N TYR A 203 -13.88 11.95 -14.66
CA TYR A 203 -13.94 10.86 -15.63
C TYR A 203 -14.79 11.31 -16.84
#